data_5e18e760571d52890e33349b8bdf42a0
#
_entry.id   5e18e760571d52890e33349b8bdf42a0
#
_cell.length_a   1.000
_cell.length_b   1.000
_cell.length_c   1.000
_cell.angle_alpha   90.00
_cell.angle_beta   90.00
_cell.angle_gamma   90.00
#
_symmetry.space_group_name_H-M   'P 1'
#
loop_
_entity.id
_entity.type
_entity.pdbx_description
1 polymer ?
#
loop_
_entity_poly.entity_id
_entity_poly.type
_entity_poly.pdbx_seq_one_letter_code
_entity_poly.pdbx_strand_id
1 'polypeptide(L)'
;MSKITLRKELNPTVTMMEIEAPLVAKKAEPGQFIILRVNEDGERIPLTIAGYDREKGTVRIIFQIVGATTTLLNAKKEGEYIQDFVGPLAVATPIEALKR
;
A
#
# COMPACT_ATOMS: atom_id res chain seq x y z
N MET A 1 -4.06 1.88 12.75
CA MET A 1 -3.99 2.88 11.67
C MET A 1 -2.55 3.15 11.29
N SER A 2 -2.33 3.46 10.04
CA SER A 2 -0.97 3.64 9.52
C SER A 2 -0.83 5.04 8.94
N LYS A 3 0.26 5.71 9.31
CA LYS A 3 0.48 7.11 8.96
C LYS A 3 1.11 7.24 7.58
N ILE A 4 0.62 8.19 6.81
CA ILE A 4 1.23 8.55 5.52
C ILE A 4 2.38 9.49 5.82
N THR A 5 3.61 9.06 5.54
CA THR A 5 4.80 9.85 5.82
C THR A 5 5.28 10.65 4.62
N LEU A 6 4.88 10.22 3.42
CA LEU A 6 5.25 10.91 2.19
C LEU A 6 4.15 10.71 1.16
N ARG A 7 3.87 11.76 0.39
CA ARG A 7 2.92 11.70 -0.72
C ARG A 7 3.50 12.50 -1.87
N LYS A 8 3.55 11.88 -3.05
CA LYS A 8 4.10 12.55 -4.23
C LYS A 8 3.28 12.18 -5.46
N GLU A 9 2.76 13.16 -6.17
CA GLU A 9 2.13 12.93 -7.44
C GLU A 9 3.20 12.68 -8.50
N LEU A 10 3.16 11.52 -9.13
CA LEU A 10 4.09 11.20 -10.20
C LEU A 10 3.59 11.74 -11.53
N ASN A 11 2.28 11.74 -11.72
CA ASN A 11 1.60 12.38 -12.84
C ASN A 11 0.13 12.57 -12.43
N PRO A 12 -0.73 13.17 -13.27
CA PRO A 12 -2.10 13.48 -12.86
C PRO A 12 -2.93 12.27 -12.43
N THR A 13 -2.57 11.07 -12.85
CA THR A 13 -3.35 9.86 -12.53
C THR A 13 -2.61 8.86 -11.66
N VAL A 14 -1.37 9.13 -11.27
CA VAL A 14 -0.56 8.18 -10.49
C VAL A 14 0.09 8.89 -9.32
N THR A 15 -0.06 8.33 -8.14
CA THR A 15 0.48 8.89 -6.91
C THR A 15 1.34 7.85 -6.19
N MET A 16 2.41 8.32 -5.57
CA MET A 16 3.27 7.51 -4.71
C MET A 16 3.05 7.94 -3.27
N MET A 17 2.98 6.96 -2.38
CA MET A 17 2.93 7.22 -0.94
C MET A 17 3.89 6.33 -0.21
N GLU A 18 4.45 6.84 0.90
CA GLU A 18 5.15 6.01 1.87
C GLU A 18 4.32 5.97 3.12
N ILE A 19 4.12 4.77 3.62
CA ILE A 19 3.25 4.50 4.74
C ILE A 19 4.08 3.92 5.88
N GLU A 20 3.92 4.48 7.07
CA GLU A 20 4.60 3.96 8.24
C GLU A 20 3.93 2.68 8.70
N ALA A 21 4.61 1.57 8.48
CA ALA A 21 4.12 0.25 8.82
C ALA A 21 5.32 -0.66 9.12
N PRO A 22 5.93 -0.52 10.30
CA PRO A 22 7.19 -1.21 10.61
C PRO A 22 7.11 -2.72 10.49
N LEU A 23 6.01 -3.32 10.91
CA LEU A 23 5.89 -4.78 10.83
C LEU A 23 5.78 -5.27 9.40
N VAL A 24 5.12 -4.50 8.54
CA VAL A 24 5.04 -4.83 7.12
C VAL A 24 6.39 -4.63 6.47
N ALA A 25 7.04 -3.50 6.74
CA ALA A 25 8.35 -3.18 6.16
C ALA A 25 9.39 -4.24 6.51
N LYS A 26 9.35 -4.75 7.73
CA LYS A 26 10.29 -5.75 8.21
C LYS A 26 10.26 -7.02 7.38
N LYS A 27 9.09 -7.41 6.90
CA LYS A 27 8.88 -8.66 6.17
C LYS A 27 8.73 -8.46 4.66
N ALA A 28 8.67 -7.22 4.21
CA ALA A 28 8.39 -6.93 2.81
C ALA A 28 9.49 -7.42 1.87
N GLU A 29 9.06 -7.91 0.70
CA GLU A 29 9.95 -8.33 -0.37
C GLU A 29 9.36 -7.88 -1.70
N PRO A 30 10.18 -7.71 -2.73
CA PRO A 30 9.67 -7.28 -4.03
C PRO A 30 8.62 -8.24 -4.57
N GLY A 31 7.60 -7.70 -5.18
CA GLY A 31 6.54 -8.50 -5.79
C GLY A 31 5.41 -8.88 -4.86
N GLN A 32 5.55 -8.60 -3.58
CA GLN A 32 4.46 -8.84 -2.63
C GLN A 32 3.45 -7.70 -2.68
N PHE A 33 2.31 -7.90 -2.05
CA PHE A 33 1.29 -6.87 -2.00
C PHE A 33 0.78 -6.68 -0.57
N ILE A 34 0.11 -5.57 -0.36
CA ILE A 34 -0.58 -5.27 0.90
C ILE A 34 -2.06 -5.07 0.57
N ILE A 35 -2.87 -5.14 1.61
CA ILE A 35 -4.28 -4.80 1.49
C ILE A 35 -4.51 -3.60 2.39
N LEU A 36 -5.13 -2.56 1.85
CA LEU A 36 -5.44 -1.38 2.64
C LEU A 36 -6.91 -1.04 2.58
N ARG A 37 -7.34 -0.30 3.59
CA ARG A 37 -8.67 0.27 3.67
C ARG A 37 -8.49 1.71 4.12
N VAL A 38 -9.02 2.65 3.32
CA VAL A 38 -8.79 4.06 3.56
C VAL A 38 -9.52 4.56 4.78
N ASN A 39 -10.80 4.24 4.87
CA ASN A 39 -11.67 4.65 5.95
C ASN A 39 -12.37 3.45 6.56
N GLU A 40 -12.98 3.65 7.71
CA GLU A 40 -13.71 2.61 8.40
C GLU A 40 -14.80 1.98 7.53
N ASP A 41 -15.46 2.80 6.70
CA ASP A 41 -16.52 2.33 5.80
C ASP A 41 -16.01 1.96 4.41
N GLY A 42 -14.72 2.08 4.16
CA GLY A 42 -14.15 1.83 2.86
C GLY A 42 -13.97 0.35 2.57
N GLU A 43 -13.85 0.02 1.28
CA GLU A 43 -13.53 -1.34 0.90
C GLU A 43 -12.02 -1.58 1.00
N ARG A 44 -11.67 -2.85 1.08
CA ARG A 44 -10.27 -3.25 1.10
C ARG A 44 -9.79 -3.46 -0.30
N ILE A 45 -8.63 -2.88 -0.63
CA ILE A 45 -8.03 -3.05 -1.95
C ILE A 45 -6.60 -3.55 -1.84
N PRO A 46 -6.16 -4.42 -2.75
CA PRO A 46 -4.78 -4.87 -2.80
C PRO A 46 -3.93 -3.90 -3.61
N LEU A 47 -2.72 -3.64 -3.15
CA LEU A 47 -1.77 -2.84 -3.90
C LEU A 47 -0.39 -3.48 -3.79
N THR A 48 0.34 -3.48 -4.89
CA THR A 48 1.68 -4.05 -4.92
C THR A 48 2.66 -3.14 -4.17
N ILE A 49 3.55 -3.77 -3.41
CA ILE A 49 4.62 -3.06 -2.73
C ILE A 49 5.64 -2.61 -3.77
N ALA A 50 5.84 -1.30 -3.86
CA ALA A 50 6.79 -0.71 -4.80
C ALA A 50 8.18 -0.56 -4.19
N GLY A 51 8.26 -0.55 -2.86
CA GLY A 51 9.52 -0.44 -2.17
C GLY A 51 9.29 -0.42 -0.67
N TYR A 52 10.38 -0.44 0.09
CA TYR A 52 10.30 -0.41 1.54
C TYR A 52 11.61 0.09 2.11
N ASP A 53 11.55 0.58 3.35
CA ASP A 53 12.73 0.98 4.09
C ASP A 53 12.59 0.39 5.49
N ARG A 54 13.37 -0.64 5.78
CA ARG A 54 13.28 -1.33 7.05
C ARG A 54 13.75 -0.51 8.23
N GLU A 55 14.69 0.40 7.99
CA GLU A 55 15.18 1.27 9.05
C GLU A 55 14.13 2.28 9.47
N LYS A 56 13.47 2.88 8.49
CA LYS A 56 12.41 3.85 8.77
C LYS A 56 11.09 3.20 9.11
N GLY A 57 10.95 1.91 8.77
CA GLY A 57 9.69 1.21 8.98
C GLY A 57 8.60 1.69 8.03
N THR A 58 8.97 2.02 6.80
CA THR A 58 7.99 2.52 5.81
C THR A 58 7.89 1.58 4.62
N VAL A 59 6.71 1.59 4.00
CA VAL A 59 6.42 0.83 2.78
C VAL A 59 5.96 1.81 1.73
N ARG A 60 6.50 1.68 0.53
CA ARG A 60 6.15 2.53 -0.59
C ARG A 60 5.11 1.84 -1.45
N ILE A 61 4.05 2.57 -1.78
CA ILE A 61 3.04 2.11 -2.72
C ILE A 61 2.91 3.14 -3.84
N ILE A 62 2.63 2.65 -5.04
CA ILE A 62 2.36 3.52 -6.20
C ILE A 62 1.03 3.04 -6.74
N PHE A 63 0.08 3.94 -6.88
CA PHE A 63 -1.26 3.54 -7.33
C PHE A 63 -1.80 4.49 -8.38
N GLN A 64 -2.62 3.92 -9.26
CA GLN A 64 -3.32 4.68 -10.28
C GLN A 64 -4.70 5.06 -9.74
N ILE A 65 -5.11 6.30 -10.01
CA ILE A 65 -6.41 6.80 -9.54
C ILE A 65 -7.45 6.34 -10.55
N VAL A 66 -8.16 5.26 -10.24
CA VAL A 66 -9.09 4.63 -11.19
C VAL A 66 -10.48 4.36 -10.65
N GLY A 67 -10.76 4.67 -9.42
CA GLY A 67 -12.08 4.40 -8.85
C GLY A 67 -12.26 5.12 -7.54
N ALA A 68 -13.38 4.85 -6.87
CA ALA A 68 -13.74 5.54 -5.64
C ALA A 68 -12.68 5.40 -4.55
N THR A 69 -12.19 4.18 -4.33
CA THR A 69 -11.23 3.93 -3.24
C THR A 69 -9.88 4.60 -3.50
N THR A 70 -9.37 4.51 -4.73
CA THR A 70 -8.09 5.17 -5.06
C THR A 70 -8.23 6.69 -5.07
N THR A 71 -9.41 7.20 -5.40
CA THR A 71 -9.68 8.63 -5.33
C THR A 71 -9.66 9.11 -3.87
N LEU A 72 -10.29 8.35 -2.97
CA LEU A 72 -10.26 8.66 -1.54
C LEU A 72 -8.84 8.59 -0.99
N LEU A 73 -8.09 7.57 -1.39
CA LEU A 73 -6.71 7.44 -0.97
C LEU A 73 -5.88 8.62 -1.43
N ASN A 74 -6.07 9.03 -2.68
CA ASN A 74 -5.33 10.16 -3.26
C ASN A 74 -5.64 11.48 -2.56
N ALA A 75 -6.80 11.60 -1.93
CA ALA A 75 -7.18 12.80 -1.19
C ALA A 75 -6.52 12.90 0.17
N LYS A 76 -5.93 11.80 0.66
CA LYS A 76 -5.21 11.81 1.92
C LYS A 76 -3.88 12.54 1.78
N LYS A 77 -3.48 13.20 2.83
CA LYS A 77 -2.27 14.02 2.86
C LYS A 77 -1.24 13.43 3.80
N GLU A 78 0.01 13.89 3.66
CA GLU A 78 1.05 13.55 4.61
C GLU A 78 0.60 13.90 6.02
N GLY A 79 0.87 13.00 6.94
CA GLY A 79 0.46 13.15 8.32
C GLY A 79 -0.89 12.55 8.64
N GLU A 80 -1.70 12.27 7.63
CA GLU A 80 -2.98 11.59 7.85
C GLU A 80 -2.79 10.08 7.91
N TYR A 81 -3.84 9.38 8.29
CA TYR A 81 -3.77 7.94 8.55
C TYR A 81 -4.68 7.14 7.62
N ILE A 82 -4.22 5.94 7.28
CA ILE A 82 -5.01 4.95 6.58
C ILE A 82 -5.57 4.00 7.64
N GLN A 83 -6.83 3.63 7.52
CA GLN A 83 -7.51 2.82 8.52
C GLN A 83 -6.86 1.46 8.73
N ASP A 84 -6.64 0.71 7.65
CA ASP A 84 -5.97 -0.59 7.70
C ASP A 84 -4.89 -0.67 6.63
N PHE A 85 -3.77 -1.30 6.99
CA PHE A 85 -2.66 -1.51 6.07
C PHE A 85 -2.00 -2.82 6.51
N VAL A 86 -2.35 -3.91 5.84
CA VAL A 86 -1.95 -5.24 6.25
C VAL A 86 -1.16 -5.96 5.18
N GLY A 87 -0.26 -6.80 5.64
CA GLY A 87 0.61 -7.56 4.76
C GLY A 87 1.96 -7.77 5.42
N PRO A 88 2.99 -8.15 4.67
CA PRO A 88 2.95 -8.43 3.23
C PRO A 88 2.29 -9.76 2.92
N LEU A 89 1.71 -9.84 1.74
CA LEU A 89 1.09 -11.06 1.25
C LEU A 89 1.84 -11.54 0.02
N ALA A 90 2.11 -12.82 -0.05
CA ALA A 90 2.84 -13.41 -1.16
C ALA A 90 1.88 -13.73 -2.30
N VAL A 91 2.32 -13.53 -3.52
CA VAL A 91 1.50 -13.77 -4.69
C VAL A 91 1.97 -14.97 -5.48
N ALA A 92 3.26 -15.11 -5.62
CA ALA A 92 3.83 -16.03 -6.60
C ALA A 92 3.59 -17.51 -6.29
N THR A 93 3.72 -17.89 -5.05
CA THR A 93 3.65 -19.29 -4.67
C THR A 93 2.34 -19.96 -5.05
N PRO A 94 1.19 -19.34 -4.82
CA PRO A 94 -0.08 -19.97 -5.19
C PRO A 94 -0.22 -20.28 -6.67
N ILE A 95 0.45 -19.54 -7.51
CA ILE A 95 0.39 -19.78 -8.96
C ILE A 95 0.96 -21.14 -9.28
N GLU A 96 2.06 -21.49 -8.68
CA GLU A 96 2.67 -22.78 -8.86
C GLU A 96 1.75 -23.90 -8.38
N ALA A 97 1.17 -23.71 -7.22
CA ALA A 97 0.24 -24.68 -6.67
C ALA A 97 -0.99 -24.87 -7.55
N LEU A 98 -1.46 -23.80 -8.15
CA LEU A 98 -2.67 -23.88 -8.98
C LEU A 98 -2.45 -24.63 -10.28
N LYS A 99 -1.23 -24.76 -10.70
CA LYS A 99 -0.92 -25.48 -11.94
C LYS A 99 -1.03 -26.98 -11.83
N ARG A 100 -1.18 -27.51 -10.67
CA ARG A 100 -1.24 -28.94 -10.47
C ARG A 100 -2.60 -29.54 -10.62
#